data_c0a686c811f315f141eba5abacce7cc4
#
_entry.id   c0a686c811f315f141eba5abacce7cc4
#
_cell.length_a   1.000
_cell.length_b   1.000
_cell.length_c   1.000
_cell.angle_alpha   90.00
_cell.angle_beta   90.00
_cell.angle_gamma   90.00
#
_symmetry.space_group_name_H-M   'P 1'
#
loop_
_entity.id
_entity.type
_entity.pdbx_description
1 polymer ?
#
loop_
_entity_poly.entity_id
_entity_poly.type
_entity_poly.pdbx_seq_one_letter_code
_entity_poly.pdbx_strand_id
1 'polypeptide(L)'
;MKILITGASGFIGGFLVEEALRRGYETWAGVRAKSDKSRLQDPKIKFIDLRYKDQEALTEQLRDFAQKQGPWDFIIHNAGLTKTTDRKQFYEVNAENTRRFLHALEAAQCAPKKFLLMSSLSSYGMGDEKEFRPIRLNDPQRPNTDYGKSKLIAENYVRKQTAFPYVILRPTGVYGPGEKDYFVEIKSIQSGFDFTAGYTPQKITFIYVKDLATAAFLALENEKVINKHYFVGDGDVYTDEQFAHLLQELLGKKRVLHLRVPLCLAQTACACSEWFGKMRGKSVTLNNDKFLILKQRNWICDVQPLHEDLGFKPKYTLRKGLEESIQWYRSNGWL
;
A
#
# COMPACT_ATOMS: atom_id res chain seq x y z
N MET A 1 -15.84 -19.74 3.71
CA MET A 1 -15.40 -18.66 4.63
C MET A 1 -15.70 -17.33 3.98
N LYS A 2 -16.08 -16.32 4.78
CA LYS A 2 -16.40 -14.96 4.34
C LYS A 2 -15.23 -14.03 4.60
N ILE A 3 -14.93 -13.13 3.68
CA ILE A 3 -13.90 -12.11 3.85
C ILE A 3 -14.42 -10.73 3.48
N LEU A 4 -14.07 -9.72 4.29
CA LEU A 4 -14.24 -8.31 3.95
C LEU A 4 -12.90 -7.69 3.57
N ILE A 5 -12.84 -7.03 2.42
CA ILE A 5 -11.68 -6.28 1.97
C ILE A 5 -12.10 -4.82 1.85
N THR A 6 -11.62 -3.96 2.76
CA THR A 6 -11.87 -2.52 2.67
C THR A 6 -10.87 -1.85 1.72
N GLY A 7 -11.25 -0.73 1.12
CA GLY A 7 -10.42 -0.11 0.08
C GLY A 7 -10.30 -0.96 -1.18
N ALA A 8 -11.28 -1.82 -1.43
CA ALA A 8 -11.29 -2.81 -2.51
C ALA A 8 -11.17 -2.19 -3.90
N SER A 9 -11.70 -0.98 -4.13
CA SER A 9 -11.59 -0.27 -5.43
C SER A 9 -10.23 0.38 -5.69
N GLY A 10 -9.32 0.35 -4.71
CA GLY A 10 -7.95 0.84 -4.87
C GLY A 10 -7.04 -0.14 -5.63
N PHE A 11 -5.80 0.30 -5.94
CA PHE A 11 -4.82 -0.51 -6.66
C PHE A 11 -4.59 -1.87 -6.00
N ILE A 12 -4.11 -1.90 -4.76
CA ILE A 12 -3.87 -3.15 -4.01
C ILE A 12 -5.19 -3.90 -3.76
N GLY A 13 -6.27 -3.15 -3.45
CA GLY A 13 -7.57 -3.73 -3.10
C GLY A 13 -8.16 -4.61 -4.19
N GLY A 14 -8.04 -4.21 -5.46
CA GLY A 14 -8.52 -5.02 -6.59
C GLY A 14 -7.83 -6.39 -6.67
N PHE A 15 -6.51 -6.44 -6.47
CA PHE A 15 -5.75 -7.70 -6.46
C PHE A 15 -6.03 -8.55 -5.22
N LEU A 16 -6.31 -7.93 -4.08
CA LEU A 16 -6.77 -8.66 -2.89
C LEU A 16 -8.14 -9.32 -3.12
N VAL A 17 -9.07 -8.63 -3.78
CA VAL A 17 -10.38 -9.18 -4.14
C VAL A 17 -10.23 -10.33 -5.15
N GLU A 18 -9.41 -10.17 -6.18
CA GLU A 18 -9.11 -11.22 -7.15
C GLU A 18 -8.54 -12.47 -6.47
N GLU A 19 -7.57 -12.31 -5.57
CA GLU A 19 -6.98 -13.42 -4.82
C GLU A 19 -7.99 -14.09 -3.86
N ALA A 20 -8.89 -13.31 -3.24
CA ALA A 20 -9.96 -13.84 -2.40
C ALA A 20 -10.92 -14.75 -3.20
N LEU A 21 -11.35 -14.28 -4.37
CA LEU A 21 -12.22 -15.05 -5.27
C LEU A 21 -11.52 -16.32 -5.77
N ARG A 22 -10.23 -16.21 -6.14
CA ARG A 22 -9.43 -17.36 -6.59
C ARG A 22 -9.29 -18.43 -5.51
N ARG A 23 -9.26 -18.04 -4.24
CA ARG A 23 -9.25 -18.94 -3.07
C ARG A 23 -10.62 -19.45 -2.65
N GLY A 24 -11.68 -19.05 -3.34
CA GLY A 24 -13.04 -19.50 -3.05
C GLY A 24 -13.70 -18.85 -1.84
N TYR A 25 -13.25 -17.65 -1.43
CA TYR A 25 -13.93 -16.90 -0.38
C TYR A 25 -15.24 -16.29 -0.86
N GLU A 26 -16.23 -16.25 -0.01
CA GLU A 26 -17.37 -15.35 -0.14
C GLU A 26 -16.86 -13.92 0.11
N THR A 27 -16.67 -13.17 -0.98
CA THR A 27 -15.87 -11.92 -0.98
C THR A 27 -16.77 -10.70 -0.91
N TRP A 28 -16.56 -9.89 0.14
CA TRP A 28 -17.20 -8.60 0.34
C TRP A 28 -16.19 -7.48 0.08
N ALA A 29 -16.51 -6.61 -0.86
CA ALA A 29 -15.73 -5.43 -1.21
C ALA A 29 -16.26 -4.20 -0.47
N GLY A 30 -15.50 -3.68 0.48
CA GLY A 30 -15.77 -2.43 1.17
C GLY A 30 -15.41 -1.24 0.27
N VAL A 31 -16.43 -0.58 -0.30
CA VAL A 31 -16.28 0.54 -1.23
C VAL A 31 -17.28 1.64 -0.91
N ARG A 32 -16.95 2.90 -1.20
CA ARG A 32 -17.90 4.01 -1.10
C ARG A 32 -18.86 3.99 -2.30
N ALA A 33 -20.07 4.51 -2.15
CA ALA A 33 -21.07 4.55 -3.21
C ALA A 33 -20.53 5.12 -4.55
N LYS A 34 -19.67 6.16 -4.49
CA LYS A 34 -19.06 6.82 -5.66
C LYS A 34 -17.72 6.24 -6.08
N SER A 35 -17.30 5.10 -5.52
CA SER A 35 -16.01 4.48 -5.90
C SER A 35 -16.07 3.93 -7.33
N ASP A 36 -14.98 4.08 -8.06
CA ASP A 36 -14.78 3.39 -9.32
C ASP A 36 -14.69 1.87 -9.08
N LYS A 37 -15.54 1.10 -9.71
CA LYS A 37 -15.64 -0.35 -9.60
C LYS A 37 -15.14 -1.08 -10.86
N SER A 38 -14.45 -0.39 -11.76
CA SER A 38 -13.97 -0.95 -13.02
C SER A 38 -13.12 -2.22 -12.86
N ARG A 39 -12.45 -2.36 -11.72
CA ARG A 39 -11.65 -3.55 -11.36
C ARG A 39 -12.41 -4.62 -10.59
N LEU A 40 -13.69 -4.38 -10.25
CA LEU A 40 -14.51 -5.23 -9.39
C LEU A 40 -15.74 -5.73 -10.17
N GLN A 41 -15.50 -6.37 -11.33
CA GLN A 41 -16.54 -6.76 -12.28
C GLN A 41 -17.06 -8.18 -12.09
N ASP A 42 -16.39 -9.03 -11.30
CA ASP A 42 -16.86 -10.40 -11.07
C ASP A 42 -18.21 -10.38 -10.33
N PRO A 43 -19.26 -11.04 -10.85
CA PRO A 43 -20.60 -11.04 -10.25
C PRO A 43 -20.67 -11.69 -8.86
N LYS A 44 -19.64 -12.43 -8.46
CA LYS A 44 -19.57 -13.05 -7.11
C LYS A 44 -19.18 -12.04 -6.03
N ILE A 45 -18.74 -10.83 -6.40
CA ILE A 45 -18.35 -9.78 -5.46
C ILE A 45 -19.60 -9.18 -4.84
N LYS A 46 -19.67 -9.23 -3.51
CA LYS A 46 -20.68 -8.51 -2.73
C LYS A 46 -20.12 -7.17 -2.28
N PHE A 47 -20.93 -6.12 -2.27
CA PHE A 47 -20.49 -4.77 -1.94
C PHE A 47 -21.09 -4.30 -0.62
N ILE A 48 -20.27 -3.53 0.14
CA ILE A 48 -20.71 -2.83 1.34
C ILE A 48 -20.08 -1.44 1.39
N ASP A 49 -20.89 -0.41 1.73
CA ASP A 49 -20.38 0.94 2.02
C ASP A 49 -20.41 1.16 3.54
N LEU A 50 -19.24 1.13 4.15
CA LEU A 50 -19.07 1.26 5.60
C LEU A 50 -19.21 2.72 6.05
N ARG A 51 -20.03 2.96 7.06
CA ARG A 51 -20.39 4.29 7.57
C ARG A 51 -19.35 4.88 8.52
N TYR A 52 -18.08 4.93 8.12
CA TYR A 52 -16.95 5.34 8.97
C TYR A 52 -17.09 6.68 9.68
N LYS A 53 -17.87 7.61 9.15
CA LYS A 53 -18.01 8.97 9.71
C LYS A 53 -18.90 9.02 10.95
N ASP A 54 -19.76 8.04 11.12
CA ASP A 54 -20.72 7.94 12.21
C ASP A 54 -20.49 6.63 12.97
N GLN A 55 -20.04 6.75 14.22
CA GLN A 55 -19.67 5.61 15.05
C GLN A 55 -20.86 4.72 15.38
N GLU A 56 -22.02 5.32 15.69
CA GLU A 56 -23.24 4.60 16.06
C GLU A 56 -23.81 3.89 14.83
N ALA A 57 -23.97 4.62 13.74
CA ALA A 57 -24.45 4.08 12.48
C ALA A 57 -23.54 2.96 11.92
N LEU A 58 -22.23 3.04 12.11
CA LEU A 58 -21.30 1.98 11.75
C LEU A 58 -21.51 0.73 12.64
N THR A 59 -21.66 0.92 13.94
CA THR A 59 -21.88 -0.18 14.90
C THR A 59 -23.20 -0.91 14.61
N GLU A 60 -24.29 -0.16 14.37
CA GLU A 60 -25.57 -0.75 13.98
C GLU A 60 -25.49 -1.51 12.64
N GLN A 61 -24.84 -0.91 11.64
CA GLN A 61 -24.64 -1.54 10.34
C GLN A 61 -23.91 -2.89 10.47
N LEU A 62 -22.86 -2.96 11.30
CA LEU A 62 -22.10 -4.20 11.51
C LEU A 62 -22.93 -5.23 12.29
N ARG A 63 -23.70 -4.79 13.29
CA ARG A 63 -24.62 -5.67 14.05
C ARG A 63 -25.69 -6.27 13.15
N ASP A 64 -26.35 -5.45 12.35
CA ASP A 64 -27.35 -5.87 11.37
C ASP A 64 -26.77 -6.85 10.34
N PHE A 65 -25.58 -6.56 9.86
CA PHE A 65 -24.86 -7.45 8.95
C PHE A 65 -24.59 -8.80 9.59
N ALA A 66 -24.05 -8.82 10.80
CA ALA A 66 -23.73 -10.05 11.53
C ALA A 66 -24.98 -10.88 11.83
N GLN A 67 -26.10 -10.25 12.15
CA GLN A 67 -27.39 -10.95 12.38
C GLN A 67 -27.94 -11.59 11.09
N LYS A 68 -27.85 -10.91 9.94
CA LYS A 68 -28.44 -11.37 8.68
C LYS A 68 -27.54 -12.34 7.90
N GLN A 69 -26.22 -12.15 7.97
CA GLN A 69 -25.24 -12.83 7.14
C GLN A 69 -24.24 -13.67 7.96
N GLY A 70 -24.19 -13.50 9.30
CA GLY A 70 -23.09 -13.94 10.16
C GLY A 70 -21.85 -13.03 9.99
N PRO A 71 -20.93 -13.03 10.97
CA PRO A 71 -19.70 -12.21 10.91
C PRO A 71 -18.79 -12.65 9.76
N TRP A 72 -17.85 -11.78 9.37
CA TRP A 72 -16.76 -12.17 8.47
C TRP A 72 -15.76 -13.05 9.24
N ASP A 73 -15.28 -14.11 8.58
CA ASP A 73 -14.19 -14.90 9.13
C ASP A 73 -12.90 -14.10 9.14
N PHE A 74 -12.62 -13.35 8.06
CA PHE A 74 -11.43 -12.52 7.91
C PHE A 74 -11.77 -11.11 7.45
N ILE A 75 -10.97 -10.15 7.89
CA ILE A 75 -11.04 -8.76 7.42
C ILE A 75 -9.64 -8.31 6.98
N ILE A 76 -9.52 -7.83 5.73
CA ILE A 76 -8.35 -7.09 5.26
C ILE A 76 -8.71 -5.61 5.24
N HIS A 77 -8.17 -4.85 6.21
CA HIS A 77 -8.34 -3.41 6.25
C HIS A 77 -7.25 -2.73 5.42
N ASN A 78 -7.55 -2.56 4.12
CA ASN A 78 -6.69 -1.92 3.14
C ASN A 78 -7.16 -0.49 2.78
N ALA A 79 -8.28 -0.03 3.34
CA ALA A 79 -8.75 1.32 3.13
C ALA A 79 -7.73 2.35 3.64
N GLY A 80 -7.39 3.32 2.79
CA GLY A 80 -6.45 4.37 3.14
C GLY A 80 -6.23 5.35 2.00
N LEU A 81 -5.69 6.52 2.34
CA LEU A 81 -5.22 7.53 1.42
C LEU A 81 -3.69 7.49 1.36
N THR A 82 -3.15 7.55 0.15
CA THR A 82 -1.70 7.72 -0.09
C THR A 82 -1.38 9.13 -0.57
N LYS A 83 -2.39 9.89 -1.02
CA LYS A 83 -2.29 11.26 -1.53
C LYS A 83 -3.52 12.07 -1.15
N THR A 84 -3.32 13.33 -0.77
CA THR A 84 -4.41 14.27 -0.50
C THR A 84 -3.91 15.70 -0.59
N THR A 85 -4.79 16.65 -0.84
CA THR A 85 -4.53 18.09 -0.77
C THR A 85 -4.65 18.64 0.66
N ASP A 86 -5.38 17.96 1.52
CA ASP A 86 -5.55 18.28 2.94
C ASP A 86 -4.91 17.19 3.81
N ARG A 87 -3.78 17.51 4.45
CA ARG A 87 -3.02 16.57 5.30
C ARG A 87 -3.83 15.97 6.45
N LYS A 88 -4.85 16.68 6.95
CA LYS A 88 -5.73 16.16 8.01
C LYS A 88 -6.47 14.91 7.56
N GLN A 89 -6.74 14.77 6.27
CA GLN A 89 -7.40 13.59 5.71
C GLN A 89 -6.57 12.31 5.84
N PHE A 90 -5.23 12.39 5.90
CA PHE A 90 -4.43 11.21 6.20
C PHE A 90 -4.78 10.64 7.57
N TYR A 91 -4.87 11.50 8.59
CA TYR A 91 -5.20 11.08 9.95
C TYR A 91 -6.65 10.61 10.06
N GLU A 92 -7.59 11.32 9.44
CA GLU A 92 -9.01 10.95 9.46
C GLU A 92 -9.25 9.60 8.77
N VAL A 93 -8.71 9.41 7.56
CA VAL A 93 -8.99 8.21 6.76
C VAL A 93 -8.15 7.01 7.18
N ASN A 94 -6.84 7.20 7.43
CA ASN A 94 -5.95 6.08 7.73
C ASN A 94 -5.98 5.69 9.21
N ALA A 95 -6.16 6.65 10.12
CA ALA A 95 -6.11 6.39 11.56
C ALA A 95 -7.50 6.35 12.21
N GLU A 96 -8.27 7.44 12.12
CA GLU A 96 -9.54 7.53 12.84
C GLU A 96 -10.60 6.58 12.31
N ASN A 97 -10.70 6.38 10.98
CA ASN A 97 -11.59 5.36 10.43
C ASN A 97 -11.19 3.95 10.86
N THR A 98 -9.89 3.66 10.97
CA THR A 98 -9.40 2.39 11.52
C THR A 98 -9.86 2.23 12.98
N ARG A 99 -9.67 3.26 13.83
CA ARG A 99 -10.12 3.25 15.23
C ARG A 99 -11.61 3.00 15.35
N ARG A 100 -12.42 3.76 14.58
CA ARG A 100 -13.89 3.60 14.58
C ARG A 100 -14.31 2.21 14.15
N PHE A 101 -13.63 1.64 13.15
CA PHE A 101 -13.96 0.31 12.65
C PHE A 101 -13.65 -0.78 13.67
N LEU A 102 -12.49 -0.74 14.32
CA LEU A 102 -12.13 -1.67 15.39
C LEU A 102 -13.13 -1.61 16.54
N HIS A 103 -13.47 -0.41 17.01
CA HIS A 103 -14.46 -0.21 18.07
C HIS A 103 -15.85 -0.72 17.65
N ALA A 104 -16.29 -0.47 16.41
CA ALA A 104 -17.58 -0.93 15.93
C ALA A 104 -17.66 -2.46 15.81
N LEU A 105 -16.57 -3.13 15.39
CA LEU A 105 -16.49 -4.59 15.37
C LEU A 105 -16.65 -5.20 16.77
N GLU A 106 -16.02 -4.60 17.78
CA GLU A 106 -16.11 -5.02 19.17
C GLU A 106 -17.51 -4.76 19.73
N ALA A 107 -18.03 -3.53 19.60
CA ALA A 107 -19.35 -3.14 20.13
C ALA A 107 -20.53 -3.85 19.45
N ALA A 108 -20.37 -4.27 18.20
CA ALA A 108 -21.35 -5.06 17.48
C ALA A 108 -21.23 -6.57 17.74
N GLN A 109 -20.24 -7.01 18.50
CA GLN A 109 -19.93 -8.43 18.74
C GLN A 109 -19.75 -9.25 17.46
N CYS A 110 -19.12 -8.65 16.44
CA CYS A 110 -18.88 -9.28 15.15
C CYS A 110 -17.36 -9.39 14.84
N ALA A 111 -16.60 -9.73 15.86
CA ALA A 111 -15.15 -9.94 15.79
C ALA A 111 -14.79 -11.00 14.73
N PRO A 112 -13.84 -10.71 13.81
CA PRO A 112 -13.36 -11.70 12.86
C PRO A 112 -12.42 -12.70 13.55
N LYS A 113 -12.22 -13.87 12.94
CA LYS A 113 -11.18 -14.82 13.36
C LYS A 113 -9.79 -14.21 13.28
N LYS A 114 -9.56 -13.34 12.28
CA LYS A 114 -8.32 -12.54 12.19
C LYS A 114 -8.55 -11.26 11.39
N PHE A 115 -7.92 -10.19 11.85
CA PHE A 115 -7.92 -8.87 11.21
C PHE A 115 -6.52 -8.58 10.64
N LEU A 116 -6.44 -8.24 9.35
CA LEU A 116 -5.20 -7.79 8.72
C LEU A 116 -5.27 -6.29 8.43
N LEU A 117 -4.29 -5.54 8.97
CA LEU A 117 -4.08 -4.15 8.59
C LEU A 117 -3.02 -4.05 7.50
N MET A 118 -3.38 -3.47 6.35
CA MET A 118 -2.42 -3.06 5.33
C MET A 118 -1.81 -1.71 5.72
N SER A 119 -0.63 -1.77 6.34
CA SER A 119 0.15 -0.59 6.73
C SER A 119 1.14 -0.20 5.61
N SER A 120 2.34 0.25 5.95
CA SER A 120 3.40 0.65 5.00
C SER A 120 4.76 0.67 5.70
N LEU A 121 5.84 0.42 4.98
CA LEU A 121 7.21 0.68 5.44
C LEU A 121 7.39 2.14 5.88
N SER A 122 6.66 3.08 5.29
CA SER A 122 6.68 4.51 5.68
C SER A 122 6.31 4.76 7.14
N SER A 123 5.68 3.81 7.87
CA SER A 123 5.43 3.92 9.30
C SER A 123 6.70 3.87 10.16
N TYR A 124 7.83 3.44 9.58
CA TYR A 124 9.14 3.46 10.24
C TYR A 124 9.91 4.75 9.96
N GLY A 125 9.72 5.36 8.79
CA GLY A 125 10.45 6.55 8.38
C GLY A 125 11.83 6.22 7.82
N MET A 126 12.82 7.07 8.14
CA MET A 126 14.16 7.00 7.55
C MET A 126 14.95 5.80 8.08
N GLY A 127 15.52 5.01 7.15
CA GLY A 127 16.53 4.00 7.46
C GLY A 127 17.91 4.61 7.74
N ASP A 128 18.87 3.75 8.06
CA ASP A 128 20.27 4.14 8.24
C ASP A 128 20.92 4.47 6.89
N GLU A 129 21.21 5.76 6.67
CA GLU A 129 21.82 6.26 5.42
C GLU A 129 23.35 6.27 5.42
N LYS A 130 23.99 5.83 6.51
CA LYS A 130 25.45 5.72 6.61
C LYS A 130 25.93 4.33 6.20
N GLU A 131 25.43 3.31 6.88
CA GLU A 131 25.82 1.92 6.65
C GLU A 131 24.83 1.18 5.75
N PHE A 132 23.66 1.77 5.50
CA PHE A 132 22.59 1.18 4.71
C PHE A 132 22.11 -0.17 5.27
N ARG A 133 22.14 -0.35 6.59
CA ARG A 133 21.57 -1.55 7.18
C ARG A 133 20.04 -1.60 6.96
N PRO A 134 19.48 -2.80 6.79
CA PRO A 134 18.03 -2.95 6.67
C PRO A 134 17.29 -2.46 7.92
N ILE A 135 16.15 -1.82 7.73
CA ILE A 135 15.20 -1.49 8.80
C ILE A 135 14.64 -2.80 9.35
N ARG A 136 14.72 -2.99 10.67
CA ARG A 136 14.26 -4.18 11.37
C ARG A 136 12.98 -3.93 12.13
N LEU A 137 12.21 -5.00 12.45
CA LEU A 137 10.94 -4.91 13.16
C LEU A 137 11.04 -4.33 14.58
N ASN A 138 12.20 -4.45 15.21
CA ASN A 138 12.50 -3.91 16.52
C ASN A 138 13.13 -2.51 16.51
N ASP A 139 13.36 -1.93 15.35
CA ASP A 139 13.81 -0.54 15.24
C ASP A 139 12.69 0.43 15.67
N PRO A 140 13.04 1.60 16.22
CA PRO A 140 12.04 2.59 16.60
C PRO A 140 11.34 3.17 15.36
N GLN A 141 10.00 3.20 15.39
CA GLN A 141 9.20 3.81 14.34
C GLN A 141 9.24 5.35 14.46
N ARG A 142 9.85 6.02 13.49
CA ARG A 142 10.03 7.47 13.43
C ARG A 142 9.61 8.04 12.05
N PRO A 143 8.31 7.92 11.69
CA PRO A 143 7.83 8.38 10.39
C PRO A 143 8.04 9.88 10.21
N ASN A 144 8.54 10.27 9.04
CA ASN A 144 8.84 11.65 8.68
C ASN A 144 7.78 12.29 7.75
N THR A 145 6.81 11.51 7.24
CA THR A 145 5.69 11.98 6.41
C THR A 145 4.37 11.91 7.18
N ASP A 146 3.37 12.75 6.82
CA ASP A 146 2.04 12.67 7.42
C ASP A 146 1.33 11.35 7.08
N TYR A 147 1.56 10.82 5.89
CA TYR A 147 1.13 9.47 5.53
C TYR A 147 1.71 8.41 6.49
N GLY A 148 3.03 8.38 6.65
CA GLY A 148 3.69 7.42 7.55
C GLY A 148 3.21 7.53 8.99
N LYS A 149 3.06 8.77 9.51
CA LYS A 149 2.52 9.03 10.86
C LYS A 149 1.09 8.48 11.01
N SER A 150 0.22 8.72 10.03
CA SER A 150 -1.15 8.22 10.07
C SER A 150 -1.23 6.70 10.06
N LYS A 151 -0.33 6.03 9.30
CA LYS A 151 -0.22 4.56 9.30
C LYS A 151 0.28 4.04 10.66
N LEU A 152 1.27 4.68 11.27
CA LEU A 152 1.75 4.31 12.62
C LEU A 152 0.63 4.44 13.67
N ILE A 153 -0.17 5.51 13.61
CA ILE A 153 -1.31 5.69 14.54
C ILE A 153 -2.33 4.55 14.33
N ALA A 154 -2.65 4.19 13.10
CA ALA A 154 -3.54 3.05 12.80
C ALA A 154 -2.99 1.73 13.36
N GLU A 155 -1.68 1.45 13.19
CA GLU A 155 -1.03 0.28 13.78
C GLU A 155 -1.16 0.26 15.31
N ASN A 156 -1.01 1.42 15.96
CA ASN A 156 -1.14 1.52 17.41
C ASN A 156 -2.56 1.22 17.89
N TYR A 157 -3.60 1.62 17.15
CA TYR A 157 -4.97 1.23 17.44
C TYR A 157 -5.17 -0.29 17.31
N VAL A 158 -4.64 -0.89 16.24
CA VAL A 158 -4.72 -2.35 16.05
C VAL A 158 -3.96 -3.11 17.14
N ARG A 159 -2.80 -2.64 17.58
CA ARG A 159 -2.03 -3.29 18.67
C ARG A 159 -2.69 -3.18 20.04
N LYS A 160 -3.47 -2.11 20.27
CA LYS A 160 -4.14 -1.86 21.56
C LYS A 160 -5.45 -2.63 21.72
N GLN A 161 -6.11 -3.02 20.62
CA GLN A 161 -7.33 -3.82 20.71
C GLN A 161 -7.02 -5.26 21.12
N THR A 162 -7.89 -5.88 21.90
CA THR A 162 -7.73 -7.25 22.44
C THR A 162 -8.88 -8.17 22.05
N ALA A 163 -9.86 -7.67 21.28
CA ALA A 163 -11.09 -8.39 20.98
C ALA A 163 -10.90 -9.54 19.95
N PHE A 164 -9.86 -9.46 19.12
CA PHE A 164 -9.57 -10.46 18.07
C PHE A 164 -8.10 -10.48 17.66
N PRO A 165 -7.60 -11.62 17.12
CA PRO A 165 -6.25 -11.72 16.58
C PRO A 165 -6.04 -10.78 15.39
N TYR A 166 -4.80 -10.26 15.26
CA TYR A 166 -4.44 -9.39 14.13
C TYR A 166 -3.11 -9.76 13.49
N VAL A 167 -2.91 -9.26 12.28
CA VAL A 167 -1.61 -9.18 11.61
C VAL A 167 -1.47 -7.83 10.93
N ILE A 168 -0.27 -7.23 10.98
CA ILE A 168 0.05 -5.97 10.33
C ILE A 168 1.08 -6.24 9.24
N LEU A 169 0.75 -5.93 7.99
CA LEU A 169 1.69 -5.98 6.88
C LEU A 169 2.15 -4.58 6.49
N ARG A 170 3.46 -4.41 6.32
CA ARG A 170 4.12 -3.17 5.92
C ARG A 170 4.82 -3.39 4.58
N PRO A 171 4.08 -3.30 3.47
CA PRO A 171 4.69 -3.42 2.16
C PRO A 171 5.70 -2.29 1.90
N THR A 172 6.71 -2.63 1.10
CA THR A 172 7.69 -1.73 0.52
C THR A 172 7.10 -1.00 -0.69
N GLY A 173 7.89 -0.67 -1.71
CA GLY A 173 7.38 -0.12 -2.97
C GLY A 173 6.51 -1.13 -3.71
N VAL A 174 5.19 -0.97 -3.64
CA VAL A 174 4.25 -1.88 -4.32
C VAL A 174 4.05 -1.43 -5.76
N TYR A 175 4.37 -2.29 -6.71
CA TYR A 175 4.22 -2.02 -8.13
C TYR A 175 3.39 -3.10 -8.84
N GLY A 176 2.88 -2.79 -10.04
CA GLY A 176 2.06 -3.72 -10.81
C GLY A 176 1.10 -3.02 -11.78
N PRO A 177 0.27 -3.77 -12.50
CA PRO A 177 -0.69 -3.27 -13.47
C PRO A 177 -1.64 -2.22 -12.91
N GLY A 178 -1.60 -0.99 -13.48
CA GLY A 178 -2.46 0.12 -13.10
C GLY A 178 -2.02 0.88 -11.84
N GLU A 179 -0.81 0.66 -11.37
CA GLU A 179 -0.16 1.52 -10.38
C GLU A 179 0.22 2.87 -11.06
N LYS A 180 0.02 3.99 -10.35
CA LYS A 180 0.12 5.33 -10.96
C LYS A 180 1.42 6.05 -10.66
N ASP A 181 2.13 5.72 -9.58
CA ASP A 181 3.33 6.45 -9.16
C ASP A 181 4.56 6.02 -9.95
N TYR A 182 4.79 4.71 -10.05
CA TYR A 182 5.84 4.16 -10.92
C TYR A 182 5.52 4.32 -12.40
N PHE A 183 4.22 4.38 -12.76
CA PHE A 183 3.82 4.71 -14.13
C PHE A 183 4.33 6.08 -14.58
N VAL A 184 4.42 7.09 -13.70
CA VAL A 184 4.99 8.40 -14.04
C VAL A 184 6.45 8.25 -14.48
N GLU A 185 7.24 7.44 -13.80
CA GLU A 185 8.64 7.17 -14.15
C GLU A 185 8.75 6.37 -15.46
N ILE A 186 7.94 5.31 -15.60
CA ILE A 186 7.83 4.55 -16.86
C ILE A 186 7.54 5.47 -18.05
N LYS A 187 6.59 6.39 -17.89
CA LYS A 187 6.22 7.36 -18.93
C LYS A 187 7.33 8.37 -19.22
N SER A 188 8.07 8.80 -18.21
CA SER A 188 9.23 9.69 -18.36
C SER A 188 10.33 9.00 -19.18
N ILE A 189 10.70 7.78 -18.83
CA ILE A 189 11.69 6.98 -19.56
C ILE A 189 11.21 6.65 -20.98
N GLN A 190 9.92 6.36 -21.17
CA GLN A 190 9.32 6.20 -22.49
C GLN A 190 9.49 7.47 -23.35
N SER A 191 9.48 8.64 -22.73
CA SER A 191 9.70 9.95 -23.39
C SER A 191 11.19 10.29 -23.58
N GLY A 192 12.12 9.44 -23.10
CA GLY A 192 13.56 9.61 -23.27
C GLY A 192 14.24 10.34 -22.09
N PHE A 193 13.57 10.53 -20.96
CA PHE A 193 14.12 11.22 -19.80
C PHE A 193 13.95 10.40 -18.52
N ASP A 194 14.99 10.43 -17.69
CA ASP A 194 14.96 9.94 -16.32
C ASP A 194 15.42 11.07 -15.38
N PHE A 195 14.63 11.34 -14.33
CA PHE A 195 14.91 12.38 -13.35
C PHE A 195 15.09 11.78 -11.96
N THR A 196 16.30 11.74 -11.46
CA THR A 196 16.64 11.22 -10.14
C THR A 196 16.96 12.36 -9.17
N ALA A 197 16.37 12.37 -7.98
CA ALA A 197 16.62 13.37 -6.96
C ALA A 197 17.90 13.07 -6.16
N GLY A 198 18.83 14.03 -6.10
CA GLY A 198 20.10 13.92 -5.38
C GLY A 198 21.16 13.14 -6.16
N TYR A 199 22.38 13.14 -5.61
CA TYR A 199 23.56 12.55 -6.26
C TYR A 199 23.94 11.18 -5.67
N THR A 200 23.48 10.86 -4.47
CA THR A 200 23.65 9.54 -3.84
C THR A 200 22.52 8.63 -4.26
N PRO A 201 22.78 7.44 -4.80
CA PRO A 201 21.73 6.49 -5.17
C PRO A 201 20.81 6.14 -3.99
N GLN A 202 19.51 5.99 -4.25
CA GLN A 202 18.60 5.35 -3.29
C GLN A 202 18.78 3.84 -3.34
N LYS A 203 18.71 3.20 -2.18
CA LYS A 203 18.52 1.75 -2.07
C LYS A 203 17.08 1.45 -1.73
N ILE A 204 16.41 0.70 -2.59
CA ILE A 204 14.97 0.50 -2.59
C ILE A 204 14.66 -1.01 -2.60
N THR A 205 13.62 -1.41 -1.90
CA THR A 205 13.03 -2.74 -1.99
C THR A 205 11.64 -2.63 -2.60
N PHE A 206 11.23 -3.65 -3.34
CA PHE A 206 9.95 -3.70 -4.02
C PHE A 206 9.13 -4.93 -3.61
N ILE A 207 7.86 -4.91 -3.91
CA ILE A 207 6.98 -6.07 -3.92
C ILE A 207 5.98 -5.98 -5.06
N TYR A 208 5.87 -7.03 -5.84
CA TYR A 208 4.85 -7.10 -6.87
C TYR A 208 3.47 -7.30 -6.24
N VAL A 209 2.46 -6.60 -6.74
CA VAL A 209 1.14 -6.54 -6.10
C VAL A 209 0.46 -7.90 -5.92
N LYS A 210 0.65 -8.86 -6.85
CA LYS A 210 0.10 -10.22 -6.72
C LYS A 210 0.82 -11.02 -5.64
N ASP A 211 2.11 -10.79 -5.45
CA ASP A 211 2.89 -11.42 -4.36
C ASP A 211 2.49 -10.82 -3.00
N LEU A 212 2.24 -9.50 -2.94
CA LEU A 212 1.67 -8.87 -1.74
C LEU A 212 0.30 -9.46 -1.39
N ALA A 213 -0.58 -9.65 -2.37
CA ALA A 213 -1.87 -10.30 -2.15
C ALA A 213 -1.68 -11.74 -1.62
N THR A 214 -0.77 -12.51 -2.22
CA THR A 214 -0.44 -13.86 -1.74
C THR A 214 0.06 -13.86 -0.29
N ALA A 215 0.98 -12.95 0.06
CA ALA A 215 1.50 -12.79 1.43
C ALA A 215 0.38 -12.45 2.44
N ALA A 216 -0.57 -11.59 2.05
CA ALA A 216 -1.70 -11.22 2.89
C ALA A 216 -2.57 -12.43 3.24
N PHE A 217 -2.89 -13.27 2.28
CA PHE A 217 -3.69 -14.48 2.53
C PHE A 217 -2.91 -15.55 3.30
N LEU A 218 -1.62 -15.74 3.03
CA LEU A 218 -0.79 -16.64 3.85
C LEU A 218 -0.78 -16.19 5.33
N ALA A 219 -0.68 -14.89 5.59
CA ALA A 219 -0.71 -14.36 6.96
C ALA A 219 -2.09 -14.53 7.63
N LEU A 220 -3.19 -14.39 6.88
CA LEU A 220 -4.54 -14.61 7.39
C LEU A 220 -4.81 -16.08 7.72
N GLU A 221 -4.43 -16.98 6.84
CA GLU A 221 -4.75 -18.41 6.91
C GLU A 221 -3.83 -19.18 7.89
N ASN A 222 -2.65 -18.66 8.19
CA ASN A 222 -1.71 -19.31 9.10
C ASN A 222 -2.12 -19.09 10.57
N GLU A 223 -2.63 -20.13 11.23
CA GLU A 223 -3.11 -20.08 12.60
C GLU A 223 -2.03 -19.69 13.64
N LYS A 224 -0.74 -19.92 13.32
CA LYS A 224 0.39 -19.55 14.20
C LYS A 224 0.72 -18.05 14.14
N VAL A 225 0.21 -17.32 13.15
CA VAL A 225 0.42 -15.88 13.00
C VAL A 225 -0.65 -15.11 13.76
N ILE A 226 -0.39 -14.85 15.02
CA ILE A 226 -1.27 -14.13 15.94
C ILE A 226 -0.53 -12.91 16.49
N ASN A 227 -1.13 -11.72 16.34
CA ASN A 227 -0.61 -10.44 16.84
C ASN A 227 0.81 -10.13 16.37
N LYS A 228 1.13 -10.55 15.14
CA LYS A 228 2.43 -10.35 14.51
C LYS A 228 2.39 -9.21 13.48
N HIS A 229 3.57 -8.77 13.09
CA HIS A 229 3.72 -7.74 12.06
C HIS A 229 4.97 -8.02 11.23
N TYR A 230 4.92 -7.65 9.95
CA TYR A 230 5.97 -7.97 8.98
C TYR A 230 6.19 -6.83 7.99
N PHE A 231 7.44 -6.68 7.53
CA PHE A 231 7.70 -6.03 6.25
C PHE A 231 7.44 -7.02 5.12
N VAL A 232 6.95 -6.49 3.98
CA VAL A 232 6.65 -7.31 2.80
C VAL A 232 7.41 -6.74 1.60
N GLY A 233 8.38 -7.49 1.12
CA GLY A 233 9.22 -7.18 -0.03
C GLY A 233 9.59 -8.47 -0.77
N ASP A 234 10.21 -8.33 -1.93
CA ASP A 234 10.70 -9.47 -2.73
C ASP A 234 12.02 -10.08 -2.21
N GLY A 235 12.67 -9.39 -1.27
CA GLY A 235 13.95 -9.83 -0.67
C GLY A 235 15.18 -9.26 -1.37
N ASP A 236 15.04 -8.68 -2.56
CA ASP A 236 16.12 -8.06 -3.30
C ASP A 236 16.25 -6.56 -2.97
N VAL A 237 17.44 -6.03 -3.18
CA VAL A 237 17.76 -4.60 -3.01
C VAL A 237 18.19 -4.03 -4.35
N TYR A 238 17.53 -2.96 -4.75
CA TYR A 238 17.80 -2.26 -6.02
C TYR A 238 18.25 -0.83 -5.75
N THR A 239 18.95 -0.24 -6.72
CA THR A 239 19.14 1.20 -6.75
C THR A 239 18.14 1.86 -7.68
N ASP A 240 17.90 3.17 -7.47
CA ASP A 240 17.11 3.98 -8.40
C ASP A 240 17.69 3.91 -9.83
N GLU A 241 19.02 3.89 -9.99
CA GLU A 241 19.71 3.71 -11.28
C GLU A 241 19.41 2.33 -11.91
N GLN A 242 19.52 1.26 -11.13
CA GLN A 242 19.22 -0.10 -11.62
C GLN A 242 17.75 -0.21 -12.07
N PHE A 243 16.83 0.42 -11.33
CA PHE A 243 15.42 0.47 -11.69
C PHE A 243 15.20 1.23 -13.02
N ALA A 244 15.80 2.41 -13.17
CA ALA A 244 15.70 3.22 -14.39
C ALA A 244 16.28 2.51 -15.60
N HIS A 245 17.45 1.88 -15.48
CA HIS A 245 18.08 1.11 -16.57
C HIS A 245 17.24 -0.12 -16.96
N LEU A 246 16.67 -0.82 -15.99
CA LEU A 246 15.78 -1.94 -16.26
C LEU A 246 14.51 -1.47 -17.03
N LEU A 247 13.92 -0.36 -16.65
CA LEU A 247 12.81 0.24 -17.38
C LEU A 247 13.20 0.66 -18.81
N GLN A 248 14.38 1.27 -18.98
CA GLN A 248 14.91 1.64 -20.30
C GLN A 248 15.01 0.41 -21.22
N GLU A 249 15.56 -0.69 -20.70
CA GLU A 249 15.70 -1.95 -21.43
C GLU A 249 14.31 -2.52 -21.83
N LEU A 250 13.39 -2.66 -20.85
CA LEU A 250 12.06 -3.23 -21.05
C LEU A 250 11.17 -2.40 -22.00
N LEU A 251 11.40 -1.08 -22.04
CA LEU A 251 10.74 -0.17 -22.98
C LEU A 251 11.38 -0.17 -24.37
N GLY A 252 12.54 -0.81 -24.55
CA GLY A 252 13.28 -0.87 -25.80
C GLY A 252 13.91 0.47 -26.20
N LYS A 253 14.23 1.35 -25.22
CA LYS A 253 14.78 2.68 -25.48
C LYS A 253 16.28 2.64 -25.67
N LYS A 254 16.76 2.98 -26.86
CA LYS A 254 18.21 3.03 -27.16
C LYS A 254 18.93 4.16 -26.41
N ARG A 255 18.26 5.29 -26.18
CA ARG A 255 18.83 6.48 -25.53
C ARG A 255 17.82 7.04 -24.53
N VAL A 256 18.25 7.23 -23.29
CA VAL A 256 17.53 7.94 -22.24
C VAL A 256 18.51 8.91 -21.61
N LEU A 257 18.11 10.15 -21.40
CA LEU A 257 18.91 11.15 -20.71
C LEU A 257 18.66 11.03 -19.21
N HIS A 258 19.64 10.46 -18.48
CA HIS A 258 19.58 10.33 -17.04
C HIS A 258 20.07 11.63 -16.39
N LEU A 259 19.18 12.34 -15.71
CA LEU A 259 19.43 13.64 -15.10
C LEU A 259 19.32 13.54 -13.58
N ARG A 260 20.42 13.84 -12.88
CA ARG A 260 20.43 13.99 -11.44
C ARG A 260 20.11 15.42 -11.05
N VAL A 261 18.99 15.58 -10.32
CA VAL A 261 18.47 16.88 -9.90
C VAL A 261 18.93 17.18 -8.47
N PRO A 262 19.59 18.30 -8.20
CA PRO A 262 19.93 18.71 -6.83
C PRO A 262 18.70 18.71 -5.93
N LEU A 263 18.85 18.27 -4.67
CA LEU A 263 17.72 18.16 -3.73
C LEU A 263 16.97 19.48 -3.51
N CYS A 264 17.67 20.62 -3.56
CA CYS A 264 17.04 21.94 -3.44
C CYS A 264 16.08 22.23 -4.60
N LEU A 265 16.47 21.87 -5.84
CA LEU A 265 15.60 22.05 -7.00
C LEU A 265 14.42 21.06 -6.98
N ALA A 266 14.67 19.80 -6.58
CA ALA A 266 13.61 18.82 -6.40
C ALA A 266 12.58 19.27 -5.34
N GLN A 267 13.04 19.86 -4.23
CA GLN A 267 12.19 20.43 -3.18
C GLN A 267 11.33 21.57 -3.71
N THR A 268 11.94 22.51 -4.43
CA THR A 268 11.23 23.64 -5.03
C THR A 268 10.17 23.17 -6.02
N ALA A 269 10.52 22.21 -6.89
CA ALA A 269 9.57 21.61 -7.84
C ALA A 269 8.38 20.94 -7.14
N CYS A 270 8.61 20.18 -6.06
CA CYS A 270 7.56 19.57 -5.25
C CYS A 270 6.67 20.62 -4.57
N ALA A 271 7.26 21.69 -4.00
CA ALA A 271 6.52 22.77 -3.35
C ALA A 271 5.64 23.55 -4.35
N CYS A 272 6.20 23.91 -5.51
CA CYS A 272 5.44 24.57 -6.59
C CYS A 272 4.30 23.68 -7.10
N SER A 273 4.58 22.40 -7.36
CA SER A 273 3.56 21.44 -7.82
C SER A 273 2.42 21.31 -6.79
N GLU A 274 2.74 21.19 -5.49
CA GLU A 274 1.75 21.12 -4.43
C GLU A 274 0.90 22.40 -4.36
N TRP A 275 1.53 23.58 -4.48
CA TRP A 275 0.84 24.86 -4.46
C TRP A 275 -0.15 24.99 -5.63
N PHE A 276 0.28 24.68 -6.87
CA PHE A 276 -0.59 24.64 -8.05
C PHE A 276 -1.71 23.60 -7.92
N GLY A 277 -1.41 22.42 -7.34
CA GLY A 277 -2.41 21.40 -7.07
C GLY A 277 -3.51 21.90 -6.12
N LYS A 278 -3.12 22.56 -5.03
CA LYS A 278 -4.05 23.18 -4.07
C LYS A 278 -4.94 24.23 -4.73
N MET A 279 -4.37 25.11 -5.56
CA MET A 279 -5.15 26.12 -6.30
C MET A 279 -6.21 25.47 -7.22
N ARG A 280 -5.94 24.30 -7.78
CA ARG A 280 -6.86 23.56 -8.67
C ARG A 280 -7.76 22.58 -7.93
N GLY A 281 -7.66 22.46 -6.61
CA GLY A 281 -8.40 21.47 -5.81
C GLY A 281 -8.05 20.01 -6.13
N LYS A 282 -6.86 19.76 -6.71
CA LYS A 282 -6.41 18.41 -7.14
C LYS A 282 -5.16 17.99 -6.39
N SER A 283 -5.13 16.75 -5.90
CA SER A 283 -3.91 16.17 -5.36
C SER A 283 -2.91 15.90 -6.49
N VAL A 284 -1.63 16.18 -6.22
CA VAL A 284 -0.54 15.99 -7.18
C VAL A 284 0.43 14.92 -6.66
N THR A 285 1.10 14.23 -7.57
CA THR A 285 2.09 13.20 -7.24
C THR A 285 3.35 13.82 -6.64
N LEU A 286 3.85 14.92 -7.22
CA LEU A 286 4.98 15.67 -6.70
C LEU A 286 4.48 16.67 -5.63
N ASN A 287 4.72 16.36 -4.36
CA ASN A 287 4.36 17.17 -3.21
C ASN A 287 5.46 17.06 -2.13
N ASN A 288 5.34 17.81 -1.04
CA ASN A 288 6.35 17.82 0.02
C ASN A 288 6.54 16.45 0.70
N ASP A 289 5.49 15.66 0.90
CA ASP A 289 5.63 14.29 1.44
C ASP A 289 6.40 13.39 0.46
N LYS A 290 6.13 13.53 -0.86
CA LYS A 290 6.90 12.80 -1.89
C LYS A 290 8.38 13.23 -1.91
N PHE A 291 8.67 14.53 -1.70
CA PHE A 291 10.05 15.01 -1.58
C PHE A 291 10.77 14.34 -0.40
N LEU A 292 10.13 14.19 0.76
CA LEU A 292 10.72 13.49 1.91
C LEU A 292 11.05 12.02 1.60
N ILE A 293 10.23 11.35 0.79
CA ILE A 293 10.48 10.00 0.30
C ILE A 293 11.63 9.97 -0.69
N LEU A 294 11.64 10.89 -1.67
CA LEU A 294 12.68 10.97 -2.71
C LEU A 294 14.06 11.35 -2.15
N LYS A 295 14.09 12.16 -1.07
CA LYS A 295 15.34 12.55 -0.43
C LYS A 295 15.96 11.44 0.42
N GLN A 296 15.17 10.52 0.95
CA GLN A 296 15.64 9.40 1.77
C GLN A 296 16.39 8.38 0.93
N ARG A 297 17.62 8.00 1.37
CA ARG A 297 18.52 7.12 0.58
C ARG A 297 18.36 5.63 0.89
N ASN A 298 17.86 5.26 2.08
CA ASN A 298 17.74 3.87 2.50
C ASN A 298 16.27 3.49 2.74
N TRP A 299 15.72 2.64 1.85
CA TRP A 299 14.42 1.99 1.94
C TRP A 299 14.54 0.46 2.01
N ILE A 300 15.69 -0.06 2.51
CA ILE A 300 15.86 -1.49 2.72
C ILE A 300 15.17 -1.89 4.01
N CYS A 301 14.45 -2.99 3.99
CA CYS A 301 13.88 -3.58 5.20
C CYS A 301 14.15 -5.09 5.28
N ASP A 302 14.18 -5.60 6.51
CA ASP A 302 14.37 -7.02 6.78
C ASP A 302 13.05 -7.78 6.58
N VAL A 303 12.93 -8.50 5.48
CA VAL A 303 11.76 -9.33 5.13
C VAL A 303 11.87 -10.77 5.60
N GLN A 304 13.02 -11.16 6.17
CA GLN A 304 13.28 -12.53 6.59
C GLN A 304 12.23 -13.10 7.56
N PRO A 305 11.73 -12.34 8.57
CA PRO A 305 10.68 -12.84 9.46
C PRO A 305 9.38 -13.25 8.75
N LEU A 306 9.01 -12.59 7.66
CA LEU A 306 7.86 -12.97 6.84
C LEU A 306 8.11 -14.31 6.13
N HIS A 307 9.30 -14.49 5.58
CA HIS A 307 9.68 -15.70 4.86
C HIS A 307 9.71 -16.92 5.78
N GLU A 308 10.29 -16.76 6.98
CA GLU A 308 10.41 -17.82 7.98
C GLU A 308 9.06 -18.24 8.56
N ASP A 309 8.25 -17.27 9.00
CA ASP A 309 6.98 -17.55 9.68
C ASP A 309 5.89 -18.06 8.72
N LEU A 310 5.89 -17.61 7.46
CA LEU A 310 4.84 -17.90 6.49
C LEU A 310 5.27 -18.88 5.37
N GLY A 311 6.56 -19.18 5.25
CA GLY A 311 7.08 -19.89 4.07
C GLY A 311 6.85 -19.10 2.77
N PHE A 312 6.67 -17.77 2.88
CA PHE A 312 6.42 -16.90 1.73
C PHE A 312 7.64 -16.87 0.82
N LYS A 313 7.41 -17.06 -0.48
CA LYS A 313 8.42 -16.91 -1.53
C LYS A 313 7.81 -16.07 -2.65
N PRO A 314 8.39 -14.91 -2.97
CA PRO A 314 7.93 -14.10 -4.10
C PRO A 314 8.03 -14.91 -5.40
N LYS A 315 7.03 -14.81 -6.25
CA LYS A 315 6.99 -15.47 -7.58
C LYS A 315 7.46 -14.55 -8.69
N TYR A 316 7.54 -13.26 -8.41
CA TYR A 316 7.90 -12.23 -9.38
C TYR A 316 9.22 -11.59 -8.98
N THR A 317 10.21 -11.68 -9.85
CA THR A 317 11.36 -10.78 -9.83
C THR A 317 10.92 -9.40 -10.29
N LEU A 318 11.69 -8.34 -9.97
CA LEU A 318 11.38 -6.98 -10.42
C LEU A 318 11.19 -6.93 -11.95
N ARG A 319 12.08 -7.58 -12.72
CA ARG A 319 11.98 -7.69 -14.19
C ARG A 319 10.63 -8.25 -14.64
N LYS A 320 10.27 -9.44 -14.17
CA LYS A 320 9.03 -10.11 -14.57
C LYS A 320 7.77 -9.31 -14.24
N GLY A 321 7.75 -8.67 -13.07
CA GLY A 321 6.62 -7.85 -12.67
C GLY A 321 6.52 -6.54 -13.47
N LEU A 322 7.66 -5.93 -13.84
CA LEU A 322 7.67 -4.75 -14.71
C LEU A 322 7.27 -5.09 -16.15
N GLU A 323 7.70 -6.23 -16.69
CA GLU A 323 7.26 -6.73 -18.01
C GLU A 323 5.73 -6.84 -18.06
N GLU A 324 5.12 -7.51 -17.08
CA GLU A 324 3.65 -7.64 -17.00
C GLU A 324 2.98 -6.26 -16.83
N SER A 325 3.55 -5.38 -16.02
CA SER A 325 3.02 -4.03 -15.80
C SER A 325 3.06 -3.18 -17.08
N ILE A 326 4.19 -3.18 -17.79
CA ILE A 326 4.35 -2.44 -19.06
C ILE A 326 3.41 -3.00 -20.14
N GLN A 327 3.29 -4.33 -20.23
CA GLN A 327 2.34 -4.95 -21.17
C GLN A 327 0.91 -4.51 -20.87
N TRP A 328 0.52 -4.49 -19.59
CA TRP A 328 -0.80 -4.01 -19.17
C TRP A 328 -1.02 -2.53 -19.54
N TYR A 329 -0.03 -1.66 -19.29
CA TYR A 329 -0.14 -0.23 -19.63
C TYR A 329 -0.32 -0.03 -21.13
N ARG A 330 0.40 -0.79 -21.97
CA ARG A 330 0.24 -0.75 -23.44
C ARG A 330 -1.16 -1.23 -23.85
N SER A 331 -1.62 -2.36 -23.33
CA SER A 331 -2.92 -2.94 -23.68
C SER A 331 -4.12 -2.10 -23.23
N ASN A 332 -3.94 -1.23 -22.24
CA ASN A 332 -4.97 -0.36 -21.70
C ASN A 332 -4.82 1.12 -22.15
N GLY A 333 -3.94 1.40 -23.11
CA GLY A 333 -3.77 2.74 -23.69
C GLY A 333 -3.16 3.77 -22.74
N TRP A 334 -2.38 3.33 -21.76
CA TRP A 334 -1.65 4.24 -20.86
C TRP A 334 -0.27 4.62 -21.42
N LEU A 335 0.35 3.73 -22.22
CA LEU A 335 1.60 3.90 -22.96
C LEU A 335 1.38 3.86 -24.46
#